data_1e5a796392636e0d4e5368bf72421adc
#
_entry.id   1e5a796392636e0d4e5368bf72421adc
#
_cell.length_a   1.000
_cell.length_b   1.000
_cell.length_c   1.000
_cell.angle_alpha   90.00
_cell.angle_beta   90.00
_cell.angle_gamma   90.00
#
_symmetry.space_group_name_H-M   'P 1'
#
loop_
_entity.id
_entity.type
_entity.pdbx_description
1 polymer ?
#
loop_
_entity_poly.entity_id
_entity_poly.type
_entity_poly.pdbx_seq_one_letter_code
_entity_poly.pdbx_strand_id
1 'polypeptide(L)' 'MNDLVETILNTYQSMCPLDAERAADSRQKISRYIETLESAGQRDAEQLTIYGLAYLTELHEEQDPRFTGC' A
#
# COMPACT_ATOMS: atom_id res chain seq x y z
N MET A 1 -9.61 7.99 10.66
CA MET A 1 -9.12 6.61 10.77
C MET A 1 -9.42 5.84 9.51
N ASN A 2 -8.43 5.17 8.97
CA ASN A 2 -8.60 4.49 7.70
C ASN A 2 -8.26 3.01 7.84
N ASP A 3 -9.28 2.23 8.17
CA ASP A 3 -9.12 0.78 8.34
C ASP A 3 -8.67 0.11 7.05
N LEU A 4 -9.03 0.69 5.92
CA LEU A 4 -8.66 0.15 4.62
C LEU A 4 -7.14 0.22 4.42
N VAL A 5 -6.53 1.32 4.80
CA VAL A 5 -5.08 1.47 4.70
C VAL A 5 -4.38 0.42 5.55
N GLU A 6 -4.86 0.20 6.75
CA GLU A 6 -4.28 -0.81 7.63
C GLU A 6 -4.47 -2.22 7.07
N THR A 7 -5.64 -2.49 6.50
CA THR A 7 -5.90 -3.79 5.88
C THR A 7 -4.93 -4.04 4.72
N ILE A 8 -4.71 -3.03 3.88
CA ILE A 8 -3.79 -3.13 2.76
C ILE A 8 -2.37 -3.39 3.25
N LEU A 9 -1.94 -2.63 4.25
CA LEU A 9 -0.61 -2.79 4.80
C LEU A 9 -0.41 -4.15 5.44
N ASN A 10 -1.39 -4.59 6.22
CA ASN A 10 -1.30 -5.91 6.86
C ASN A 10 -1.22 -7.02 5.82
N THR A 11 -2.03 -6.92 4.79
CA THR A 11 -2.02 -7.91 3.70
C THR A 11 -0.66 -7.93 3.01
N TYR A 12 -0.14 -6.76 2.71
CA TYR A 12 1.15 -6.65 2.05
C TYR A 12 2.27 -7.19 2.94
N GLN A 13 2.27 -6.84 4.21
CA GLN A 13 3.28 -7.31 5.15
C GLN A 13 3.22 -8.82 5.36
N SER A 14 2.07 -9.40 5.20
CA SER A 14 1.91 -10.85 5.28
C SER A 14 2.67 -11.55 4.15
N MET A 15 2.69 -10.92 2.99
CA MET A 15 3.42 -11.46 1.84
C MET A 15 4.89 -11.00 1.85
N CYS A 16 5.13 -9.81 2.33
CA CYS A 16 6.40 -9.12 2.20
C CYS A 16 6.69 -8.32 3.47
N PRO A 17 7.31 -8.94 4.46
CA PRO A 17 7.56 -8.25 5.74
C PRO A 17 8.35 -6.96 5.57
N LEU A 18 7.91 -5.92 6.24
CA LEU A 18 8.55 -4.62 6.21
C LEU A 18 9.10 -4.28 7.59
N ASP A 19 10.23 -3.61 7.63
CA ASP A 19 10.74 -3.09 8.91
C ASP A 19 9.89 -1.87 9.32
N ALA A 20 10.06 -1.43 10.56
CA ALA A 20 9.23 -0.36 11.11
C ALA A 20 9.29 0.92 10.29
N GLU A 21 10.48 1.26 9.81
CA GLU A 21 10.68 2.48 9.04
C GLU A 21 9.95 2.41 7.70
N ARG A 22 10.10 1.31 7.00
CA ARG A 22 9.43 1.14 5.71
C ARG A 22 7.92 1.02 5.87
N ALA A 23 7.48 0.36 6.92
CA ALA A 23 6.06 0.24 7.19
C ALA A 23 5.43 1.61 7.43
N ALA A 24 6.08 2.46 8.22
CA ALA A 24 5.58 3.80 8.49
C ALA A 24 5.54 4.65 7.23
N ASP A 25 6.58 4.58 6.42
CA ASP A 25 6.65 5.32 5.17
C ASP A 25 5.57 4.85 4.20
N SER A 26 5.42 3.54 4.09
CA SER A 26 4.41 2.95 3.20
C SER A 26 3.00 3.33 3.66
N ARG A 27 2.76 3.32 4.96
CA ARG A 27 1.46 3.71 5.50
C ARG A 27 1.11 5.13 5.09
N GLN A 28 2.05 6.03 5.22
CA GLN A 28 1.83 7.43 4.87
C GLN A 28 1.52 7.58 3.39
N LYS A 29 2.30 6.93 2.56
CA LYS A 29 2.12 7.01 1.11
C LYS A 29 0.84 6.36 0.64
N ILE A 30 0.52 5.19 1.17
CA ILE A 30 -0.70 4.50 0.77
C ILE A 30 -1.95 5.25 1.25
N SER A 31 -1.88 5.86 2.43
CA SER A 31 -2.98 6.65 2.93
C SER A 31 -3.32 7.79 1.97
N ARG A 32 -2.30 8.48 1.50
CA ARG A 32 -2.45 9.55 0.55
C ARG A 32 -3.01 9.07 -0.78
N TYR A 33 -2.49 7.94 -1.24
CA TYR A 33 -2.95 7.36 -2.50
C TYR A 33 -4.42 6.99 -2.43
N ILE A 34 -4.84 6.35 -1.36
CA ILE A 34 -6.24 5.97 -1.16
C ILE A 34 -7.14 7.21 -1.08
N GLU A 35 -6.70 8.23 -0.37
CA GLU A 35 -7.45 9.48 -0.30
C GLU A 35 -7.65 10.09 -1.69
N THR A 36 -6.63 10.05 -2.51
CA THR A 36 -6.70 10.56 -3.87
C THR A 36 -7.73 9.78 -4.70
N LEU A 37 -7.71 8.46 -4.57
CA LEU A 37 -8.68 7.63 -5.29
C LEU A 37 -10.11 7.89 -4.82
N GLU A 38 -10.30 8.02 -3.52
CA GLU A 38 -11.62 8.31 -2.97
C GLU A 38 -12.13 9.67 -3.43
N SER A 39 -11.25 10.65 -3.50
CA SER A 39 -11.60 11.98 -4.00
C SER A 39 -12.00 11.94 -5.47
N ALA A 40 -11.43 11.00 -6.22
CA ALA A 40 -11.79 10.82 -7.62
C ALA A 40 -13.07 10.03 -7.82
N GLY A 41 -13.70 9.60 -6.73
CA GLY A 41 -14.95 8.87 -6.78
C GLY A 41 -14.83 7.37 -6.62
N GLN A 42 -13.63 6.87 -6.47
CA GLN A 42 -13.40 5.43 -6.29
C GLN A 42 -13.62 5.06 -4.83
N ARG A 43 -14.72 4.38 -4.55
CA ARG A 43 -15.10 4.04 -3.17
C ARG A 43 -15.29 2.55 -2.92
N ASP A 44 -14.98 1.73 -3.90
CA ASP A 44 -15.09 0.30 -3.76
C ASP A 44 -13.88 -0.22 -2.97
N ALA A 45 -14.12 -0.72 -1.76
CA ALA A 45 -13.06 -1.18 -0.88
C ALA A 45 -12.22 -2.28 -1.52
N GLU A 46 -12.85 -3.16 -2.27
CA GLU A 46 -12.15 -4.24 -2.94
C GLU A 46 -11.19 -3.69 -4.00
N GLN A 47 -11.67 -2.77 -4.81
CA GLN A 47 -10.84 -2.14 -5.84
C GLN A 47 -9.70 -1.33 -5.20
N LEU A 48 -10.01 -0.60 -4.16
CA LEU A 48 -9.01 0.18 -3.45
C LEU A 48 -7.92 -0.72 -2.87
N THR A 49 -8.30 -1.87 -2.36
CA THR A 49 -7.34 -2.83 -1.84
C THR A 49 -6.40 -3.31 -2.94
N ILE A 50 -6.96 -3.67 -4.08
CA ILE A 50 -6.17 -4.13 -5.23
C ILE A 50 -5.21 -3.05 -5.70
N TYR A 51 -5.70 -1.83 -5.85
CA TYR A 51 -4.86 -0.72 -6.27
C TYR A 51 -3.79 -0.41 -5.24
N GLY A 52 -4.14 -0.48 -3.97
CA GLY A 52 -3.19 -0.23 -2.89
C GLY A 52 -2.05 -1.24 -2.88
N LEU A 53 -2.38 -2.51 -3.03
CA LEU A 53 -1.36 -3.56 -3.09
C LEU A 53 -0.45 -3.39 -4.29
N ALA A 54 -1.02 -3.07 -5.45
CA ALA A 54 -0.22 -2.82 -6.64
C ALA A 54 0.70 -1.61 -6.46
N TYR A 55 0.18 -0.57 -5.82
CA TYR A 55 0.95 0.63 -5.54
C TYR A 55 2.16 0.32 -4.66
N LEU A 56 1.94 -0.43 -3.58
CA LEU A 56 3.02 -0.80 -2.69
C LEU A 56 4.07 -1.66 -3.38
N THR A 57 3.64 -2.58 -4.22
CA THR A 57 4.54 -3.42 -4.98
C THR A 57 5.44 -2.58 -5.88
N GLU A 58 4.86 -1.65 -6.61
CA GLU A 58 5.63 -0.77 -7.48
C GLU A 58 6.57 0.13 -6.70
N LEU A 59 6.09 0.65 -5.58
CA LEU A 59 6.89 1.53 -4.74
C LEU A 59 8.17 0.84 -4.27
N HIS A 60 8.05 -0.38 -3.81
CA HIS A 60 9.20 -1.11 -3.30
C HIS A 60 10.12 -1.60 -4.43
N GLU A 61 9.57 -1.92 -5.58
CA GLU A 61 10.38 -2.27 -6.73
C GLU A 61 11.25 -1.11 -7.19
N GLU A 62 10.70 0.09 -7.18
CA GLU A 62 11.44 1.28 -7.59
C GLU A 62 12.58 1.61 -6.63
N GLN A 63 12.33 1.40 -5.34
CA GLN A 63 13.32 1.71 -4.31
C GLN A 63 14.45 0.69 -4.27
N ASP A 64 14.16 -0.55 -4.63
CA ASP A 64 15.16 -1.61 -4.61
C ASP A 64 15.02 -2.48 -5.85
N PRO A 65 15.83 -2.22 -6.89
CA PRO A 65 15.75 -2.99 -8.13
C PRO A 65 16.07 -4.47 -7.94
N ARG A 66 16.69 -4.85 -6.84
CA ARG A 66 16.96 -6.25 -6.54
C ARG A 66 15.79 -6.92 -5.81
N PHE A 67 14.81 -6.14 -5.47
CA PHE A 67 13.66 -6.63 -4.76
C PHE A 67 12.80 -7.45 -5.72
N THR A 68 12.84 -8.75 -5.56
CA THR A 68 12.10 -9.66 -6.42
C THR A 68 11.04 -10.37 -5.59
N GLY A 69 9.90 -9.72 -5.45
CA GLY A 69 8.74 -10.31 -4.83
C GLY A 69 8.94 -10.84 -3.41
N CYS A 70 9.82 -10.20 -2.67
CA CYS A 70 10.19 -10.63 -1.33
C CYS A 70 10.16 -12.13 -1.18
#